data_2953b1ab19c7471287ac06e80280e0bd
#
_entry.id   2953b1ab19c7471287ac06e80280e0bd
#
_cell.length_a   1.000
_cell.length_b   1.000
_cell.length_c   1.000
_cell.angle_alpha   90.00
_cell.angle_beta   90.00
_cell.angle_gamma   90.00
#
_symmetry.space_group_name_H-M   'P 1'
#
loop_
_entity.id
_entity.type
_entity.pdbx_description
1 polymer ?
#
loop_
_entity_poly.entity_id
_entity_poly.type
_entity_poly.pdbx_seq_one_letter_code
_entity_poly.pdbx_strand_id
1 'polypeptide(L)' 'MAKVKQYYTDLTEKSVDDILSKYVINELSFQDAKSKIMKLDNLNLVNIDEENIDEVLIMEKEDYWKKANKQGRSQ' A
#
# COMPACT_ATOMS: atom_id res chain seq x y z
N MET A 1 24.73 10.12 -0.84
CA MET A 1 24.65 9.19 0.22
C MET A 1 23.47 8.27 0.06
N ALA A 2 23.77 7.04 -0.23
CA ALA A 2 22.75 6.05 -0.48
C ALA A 2 21.86 5.81 0.75
N LYS A 3 22.44 5.93 1.93
CA LYS A 3 21.72 5.66 3.15
C LYS A 3 20.57 6.63 3.40
N VAL A 4 20.75 7.90 3.02
CA VAL A 4 19.70 8.87 3.22
C VAL A 4 18.50 8.55 2.36
N LYS A 5 18.74 8.19 1.11
CA LYS A 5 17.67 7.82 0.20
C LYS A 5 16.95 6.56 0.66
N GLN A 6 17.72 5.59 1.15
CA GLN A 6 17.15 4.37 1.68
C GLN A 6 16.23 4.65 2.87
N TYR A 7 16.66 5.55 3.73
CA TYR A 7 15.88 5.92 4.90
C TYR A 7 14.49 6.48 4.50
N TYR A 8 14.47 7.39 3.54
CA TYR A 8 13.20 7.98 3.12
C TYR A 8 12.34 6.96 2.38
N THR A 9 12.95 6.06 1.62
CA THR A 9 12.23 5.01 0.96
C THR A 9 11.53 4.12 1.99
N ASP A 10 12.27 3.73 3.02
CA ASP A 10 11.71 2.87 4.07
C ASP A 10 10.55 3.54 4.79
N LEU A 11 10.69 4.84 5.09
CA LEU A 11 9.62 5.56 5.76
C LEU A 11 8.37 5.62 4.89
N THR A 12 8.55 5.90 3.62
CA THR A 12 7.41 5.99 2.71
C THR A 12 6.74 4.64 2.54
N GLU A 13 7.53 3.58 2.40
CA GLU A 13 6.97 2.24 2.29
C GLU A 13 6.18 1.86 3.52
N LYS A 14 6.69 2.20 4.68
CA LYS A 14 6.00 1.90 5.93
C LYS A 14 4.66 2.63 5.99
N SER A 15 4.65 3.89 5.58
CA SER A 15 3.42 4.66 5.58
C SER A 15 2.41 4.07 4.61
N VAL A 16 2.87 3.70 3.42
CA VAL A 16 2.00 3.08 2.43
C VAL A 16 1.47 1.75 2.95
N ASP A 17 2.33 0.93 3.52
CA ASP A 17 1.91 -0.36 4.07
C ASP A 17 0.86 -0.20 5.14
N ASP A 18 1.01 0.79 6.01
CA ASP A 18 0.05 1.04 7.07
C ASP A 18 -1.31 1.37 6.49
N ILE A 19 -1.35 2.24 5.50
CA ILE A 19 -2.59 2.61 4.85
C ILE A 19 -3.20 1.41 4.12
N LEU A 20 -2.38 0.66 3.42
CA LEU A 20 -2.86 -0.51 2.69
C LEU A 20 -3.42 -1.56 3.62
N SER A 21 -2.79 -1.75 4.78
CA SER A 21 -3.28 -2.70 5.76
C SER A 21 -4.70 -2.37 6.19
N LYS A 22 -4.97 -1.10 6.42
CA LYS A 22 -6.31 -0.67 6.82
C LYS A 22 -7.29 -0.77 5.67
N TYR A 23 -6.82 -0.52 4.47
CA TYR A 23 -7.67 -0.62 3.30
C TYR A 23 -8.12 -2.06 3.03
N VAL A 24 -7.18 -3.01 3.09
CA VAL A 24 -7.51 -4.39 2.74
C VAL A 24 -8.45 -5.03 3.74
N ILE A 25 -8.47 -4.58 4.98
CA ILE A 25 -9.41 -5.09 5.99
C ILE A 25 -10.67 -4.26 6.07
N ASN A 26 -10.86 -3.34 5.12
CA ASN A 26 -12.05 -2.52 4.99
C ASN A 26 -12.21 -1.46 6.07
N GLU A 27 -11.12 -1.06 6.72
CA GLU A 27 -11.17 0.07 7.64
C GLU A 27 -11.12 1.40 6.90
N LEU A 28 -10.56 1.39 5.70
CA LEU A 28 -10.52 2.57 4.84
C LEU A 28 -11.19 2.21 3.52
N SER A 29 -11.96 3.17 2.99
CA SER A 29 -12.53 2.99 1.67
C SER A 29 -11.44 3.17 0.62
N PHE A 30 -11.76 2.79 -0.61
CA PHE A 30 -10.84 2.96 -1.73
C PHE A 30 -10.42 4.42 -1.86
N GLN A 31 -11.38 5.33 -1.81
CA GLN A 31 -11.10 6.75 -1.96
C GLN A 31 -10.27 7.29 -0.80
N ASP A 32 -10.58 6.85 0.41
CA ASP A 32 -9.83 7.31 1.58
C ASP A 32 -8.38 6.83 1.52
N ALA A 33 -8.17 5.56 1.18
CA ALA A 33 -6.83 5.01 1.08
C ALA A 33 -6.05 5.74 0.00
N LYS A 34 -6.67 5.93 -1.16
CA LYS A 34 -6.03 6.62 -2.27
C LYS A 34 -5.63 8.04 -1.86
N SER A 35 -6.54 8.75 -1.23
CA SER A 35 -6.28 10.12 -0.81
C SER A 35 -5.13 10.20 0.19
N LYS A 36 -5.12 9.28 1.15
CA LYS A 36 -4.07 9.28 2.16
C LYS A 36 -2.71 8.97 1.56
N ILE A 37 -2.66 8.01 0.65
CA ILE A 37 -1.39 7.66 0.01
C ILE A 37 -0.89 8.82 -0.84
N MET A 38 -1.78 9.45 -1.60
CA MET A 38 -1.36 10.53 -2.49
C MET A 38 -0.89 11.76 -1.73
N LYS A 39 -1.19 11.86 -0.46
CA LYS A 39 -0.71 12.96 0.37
C LYS A 39 0.69 12.72 0.93
N LEU A 40 1.19 11.52 0.79
CA LEU A 40 2.52 11.19 1.28
C LEU A 40 3.59 11.83 0.42
N ASP A 41 4.71 12.16 1.06
CA ASP A 41 5.87 12.66 0.33
C ASP A 41 6.68 11.49 -0.20
N ASN A 42 7.47 11.76 -1.24
CA ASN A 42 8.45 10.80 -1.76
C ASN A 42 7.83 9.54 -2.35
N LEU A 43 6.62 9.64 -2.87
CA LEU A 43 5.98 8.48 -3.50
C LEU A 43 6.78 7.96 -4.68
N ASN A 44 7.54 8.84 -5.34
CA ASN A 44 8.36 8.41 -6.46
C ASN A 44 9.42 7.41 -6.05
N LEU A 45 9.79 7.37 -4.77
CA LEU A 45 10.78 6.41 -4.28
C LEU A 45 10.20 5.00 -4.21
N VAL A 46 8.89 4.88 -4.14
CA VAL A 46 8.23 3.58 -4.09
C VAL A 46 7.43 3.31 -5.36
N ASN A 47 7.63 4.13 -6.38
CA ASN A 47 7.04 3.93 -7.71
C ASN A 47 5.52 3.97 -7.72
N ILE A 48 4.95 4.82 -6.90
CA ILE A 48 3.50 5.01 -6.86
C ILE A 48 3.18 6.41 -7.38
N ASP A 49 2.21 6.51 -8.28
CA ASP A 49 1.76 7.80 -8.81
C ASP A 49 0.27 7.73 -9.11
N GLU A 50 -0.27 8.83 -9.63
CA GLU A 50 -1.69 8.93 -9.89
C GLU A 50 -2.17 7.91 -10.91
N GLU A 51 -1.29 7.49 -11.78
CA GLU A 51 -1.68 6.56 -12.84
C GLU A 51 -1.75 5.13 -12.36
N ASN A 52 -0.89 4.75 -11.41
CA ASN A 52 -0.86 3.36 -10.98
C ASN A 52 -1.44 3.12 -9.60
N ILE A 53 -1.84 4.17 -8.88
CA ILE A 53 -2.33 4.00 -7.52
C ILE A 53 -3.57 3.13 -7.46
N ASP A 54 -4.47 3.27 -8.43
CA ASP A 54 -5.68 2.46 -8.45
C ASP A 54 -5.33 0.99 -8.58
N GLU A 55 -4.41 0.68 -9.47
CA GLU A 55 -3.98 -0.70 -9.69
C GLU A 55 -3.30 -1.26 -8.45
N VAL A 56 -2.47 -0.44 -7.81
CA VAL A 56 -1.78 -0.87 -6.60
C VAL A 56 -2.79 -1.25 -5.52
N LEU A 57 -3.80 -0.41 -5.32
CA LEU A 57 -4.81 -0.68 -4.30
C LEU A 57 -5.60 -1.94 -4.62
N ILE A 58 -5.99 -2.10 -5.86
CA ILE A 58 -6.77 -3.27 -6.27
C ILE A 58 -5.95 -4.54 -6.08
N MET A 59 -4.70 -4.52 -6.51
CA MET A 59 -3.85 -5.69 -6.42
C MET A 59 -3.56 -6.07 -4.97
N GLU A 60 -3.33 -5.08 -4.12
CA GLU A 60 -3.04 -5.36 -2.73
C GLU A 60 -4.22 -6.02 -2.04
N LYS A 61 -5.42 -5.54 -2.31
CA LYS A 61 -6.61 -6.10 -1.70
C LYS A 61 -6.87 -7.51 -2.19
N GLU A 62 -6.73 -7.72 -3.50
CA GLU A 62 -6.92 -9.04 -4.06
C GLU A 62 -5.92 -10.03 -3.49
N ASP A 63 -4.69 -9.60 -3.39
CA ASP A 63 -3.62 -10.46 -2.89
C ASP A 63 -3.86 -10.84 -1.44
N TYR A 64 -4.27 -9.86 -0.65
CA TYR A 64 -4.53 -10.09 0.77
C TYR A 64 -5.66 -11.11 0.95
N TRP A 65 -6.77 -10.93 0.26
CA TRP A 65 -7.92 -11.82 0.43
C TRP A 65 -7.65 -13.18 -0.18
N LYS A 66 -6.85 -13.24 -1.21
CA LYS A 66 -6.45 -14.50 -1.79
C LYS A 66 -5.65 -15.33 -0.78
N LYS A 67 -4.72 -14.68 -0.10
CA LYS A 67 -3.93 -15.36 0.92
C LYS A 67 -4.77 -15.75 2.11
N ALA A 68 -5.67 -14.90 2.52
CA ALA A 68 -6.54 -15.19 3.65
C ALA A 68 -7.43 -16.39 3.36
N ASN A 69 -8.00 -16.42 2.17
CA ASN A 69 -8.83 -17.55 1.76
C ASN A 69 -8.03 -18.84 1.72
N LYS A 70 -6.83 -18.74 1.17
CA LYS A 70 -5.98 -19.92 1.06
C LYS A 70 -5.64 -20.47 2.43
N GLN A 71 -5.32 -19.58 3.36
CA GLN A 71 -4.99 -20.00 4.70
C GLN A 71 -6.19 -20.61 5.40
N GLY A 72 -7.36 -20.03 5.17
CA GLY A 72 -8.56 -20.56 5.78
C GLY A 72 -8.91 -21.94 5.27
N ARG A 73 -8.50 -22.26 4.08
CA ARG A 73 -8.82 -23.55 3.49
C ARG A 73 -7.76 -24.60 3.70
N SER A 74 -6.57 -24.18 4.00
CA SER A 74 -5.48 -25.14 4.05
C SER A 74 -5.51 -25.99 5.29
N GLN A 75 -6.42 -25.74 6.20
CA GLN A 75 -6.53 -26.59 7.32
C GLN A 75 -7.31 -27.79 7.13
#